data_26f3002d3c4e054ba77e701a58245d47
#
_entry.id   26f3002d3c4e054ba77e701a58245d47
#
_cell.length_a   1.000
_cell.length_b   1.000
_cell.length_c   1.000
_cell.angle_alpha   90.00
_cell.angle_beta   90.00
_cell.angle_gamma   90.00
#
_symmetry.space_group_name_H-M   'P 1'
#
loop_
_entity.id
_entity.type
_entity.pdbx_description
1 polymer ?
#
loop_
_entity_poly.entity_id
_entity_poly.type
_entity_poly.pdbx_seq_one_letter_code
_entity_poly.pdbx_strand_id
1 'polypeptide(L)'
;MINYGIVIVLFVIVQALSSTGNLSRLLMGLLVPLCVYTIASVSLNLVVGFSGELSLGHAGFMCVGAFSSALFSQVAADSIPQVPRFILAILVGAAVAALFGVIIGIPVLRLRGDYLAIVTLAFGEIIKNLINVLYIGVDDKGLHVATSAAGLHMDPGGKQILKGALGISGTATLYKDIKN
;
A
#
# COMPACT_ATOMS: atom_id res chain seq x y z
N MET A 1 24.72 -7.29 -16.33
CA MET A 1 24.09 -8.48 -16.92
C MET A 1 23.92 -9.64 -15.94
N ILE A 2 24.93 -9.98 -15.14
CA ILE A 2 24.88 -11.09 -14.16
C ILE A 2 23.73 -10.93 -13.17
N ASN A 3 23.49 -9.74 -12.65
CA ASN A 3 22.42 -9.48 -11.68
C ASN A 3 21.01 -9.75 -12.24
N TYR A 4 20.73 -9.39 -13.48
CA TYR A 4 19.45 -9.70 -14.13
C TYR A 4 19.29 -11.20 -14.37
N GLY A 5 20.37 -11.91 -14.71
CA GLY A 5 20.34 -13.36 -14.85
C GLY A 5 19.99 -14.06 -13.55
N ILE A 6 20.55 -13.63 -12.41
CA ILE A 6 20.25 -14.18 -11.09
C ILE A 6 18.78 -13.98 -10.74
N VAL A 7 18.23 -12.79 -10.97
CA VAL A 7 16.81 -12.48 -10.70
C VAL A 7 15.87 -13.36 -11.53
N ILE A 8 16.17 -13.51 -12.82
CA ILE A 8 15.38 -14.35 -13.73
C ILE A 8 15.41 -15.82 -13.29
N VAL A 9 16.60 -16.34 -12.96
CA VAL A 9 16.76 -17.73 -12.50
C VAL A 9 16.00 -17.96 -11.20
N LEU A 10 16.09 -17.03 -10.24
CA LEU A 10 15.38 -17.12 -8.97
C LEU A 10 13.86 -17.05 -9.17
N PHE A 11 13.38 -16.19 -10.07
CA PHE A 11 11.97 -16.13 -10.43
C PHE A 11 11.48 -17.45 -11.04
N VAL A 12 12.22 -18.03 -11.99
CA VAL A 12 11.86 -19.32 -12.62
C VAL A 12 11.81 -20.45 -11.59
N ILE A 13 12.78 -20.50 -10.66
CA ILE A 13 12.80 -21.50 -9.59
C ILE A 13 11.55 -21.35 -8.70
N VAL A 14 11.24 -20.14 -8.23
CA VAL A 14 10.08 -19.89 -7.39
C VAL A 14 8.79 -20.25 -8.13
N GLN A 15 8.68 -19.89 -9.42
CA GLN A 15 7.51 -20.19 -10.25
C GLN A 15 7.35 -21.70 -10.44
N ALA A 16 8.42 -22.44 -10.70
CA ALA A 16 8.40 -23.90 -10.83
C ALA A 16 7.99 -24.58 -9.51
N LEU A 17 8.53 -24.14 -8.36
CA LEU A 17 8.13 -24.64 -7.06
C LEU A 17 6.68 -24.35 -6.73
N SER A 18 6.18 -23.18 -7.13
CA SER A 18 4.78 -22.79 -6.94
C SER A 18 3.83 -23.67 -7.76
N SER A 19 4.19 -23.98 -9.00
CA SER A 19 3.35 -24.79 -9.89
C SER A 19 3.34 -26.28 -9.51
N THR A 20 4.38 -26.79 -8.88
CA THR A 20 4.44 -28.19 -8.39
C THR A 20 3.68 -28.42 -7.09
N GLY A 21 3.12 -27.37 -6.47
CA GLY A 21 2.34 -27.48 -5.23
C GLY A 21 3.17 -27.82 -3.97
N ASN A 22 4.49 -27.91 -4.09
CA ASN A 22 5.41 -28.27 -3.01
C ASN A 22 5.74 -27.10 -2.06
N LEU A 23 5.25 -25.90 -2.35
CA LEU A 23 5.43 -24.75 -1.46
C LEU A 23 4.46 -24.83 -0.28
N SER A 24 5.01 -24.75 0.94
CA SER A 24 4.17 -24.62 2.12
C SER A 24 3.33 -23.31 2.05
N ARG A 25 2.16 -23.33 2.70
CA ARG A 25 1.27 -22.15 2.75
C ARG A 25 1.98 -20.93 3.34
N LEU A 26 2.93 -21.15 4.24
CA LEU A 26 3.78 -20.10 4.82
C LEU A 26 4.66 -19.42 3.75
N LEU A 27 5.33 -20.22 2.93
CA LEU A 27 6.19 -19.69 1.86
C LEU A 27 5.40 -18.91 0.81
N MET A 28 4.23 -19.40 0.41
CA MET A 28 3.33 -18.65 -0.48
C MET A 28 2.90 -17.30 0.11
N GLY A 29 2.60 -17.27 1.42
CA GLY A 29 2.26 -16.02 2.11
C GLY A 29 3.40 -15.02 2.21
N LEU A 30 4.65 -15.50 2.24
CA LEU A 30 5.85 -14.64 2.32
C LEU A 30 6.30 -14.10 0.95
N LEU A 31 5.94 -14.73 -0.16
CA LEU A 31 6.32 -14.27 -1.50
C LEU A 31 5.80 -12.88 -1.83
N VAL A 32 4.55 -12.59 -1.49
CA VAL A 32 3.94 -11.28 -1.76
C VAL A 32 4.64 -10.15 -1.00
N PRO A 33 4.81 -10.21 0.34
CA PRO A 33 5.59 -9.22 1.06
C PRO A 33 7.01 -9.07 0.54
N LEU A 34 7.69 -10.16 0.18
CA LEU A 34 9.04 -10.14 -0.35
C LEU A 34 9.13 -9.34 -1.65
N CYS A 35 8.20 -9.57 -2.58
CA CYS A 35 8.11 -8.77 -3.81
C CYS A 35 7.85 -7.28 -3.53
N VAL A 36 6.94 -6.99 -2.60
CA VAL A 36 6.61 -5.60 -2.22
C VAL A 36 7.84 -4.90 -1.61
N TYR A 37 8.55 -5.55 -0.68
CA TYR A 37 9.76 -4.99 -0.09
C TYR A 37 10.90 -4.85 -1.09
N THR A 38 11.01 -5.74 -2.07
CA THR A 38 11.99 -5.61 -3.15
C THR A 38 11.73 -4.36 -4.00
N ILE A 39 10.48 -4.14 -4.41
CA ILE A 39 10.08 -2.94 -5.14
C ILE A 39 10.33 -1.68 -4.30
N ALA A 40 9.97 -1.71 -3.02
CA ALA A 40 10.21 -0.62 -2.10
C ALA A 40 11.69 -0.29 -1.93
N SER A 41 12.55 -1.32 -1.82
CA SER A 41 14.00 -1.15 -1.72
C SER A 41 14.60 -0.52 -2.98
N VAL A 42 14.16 -0.95 -4.16
CA VAL A 42 14.61 -0.36 -5.43
C VAL A 42 14.16 1.10 -5.52
N SER A 43 12.92 1.40 -5.15
CA SER A 43 12.40 2.76 -5.12
C SER A 43 13.17 3.66 -4.15
N LEU A 44 13.45 3.16 -2.94
CA LEU A 44 14.24 3.88 -1.95
C LEU A 44 15.69 4.12 -2.43
N ASN A 45 16.31 3.11 -3.04
CA ASN A 45 17.65 3.24 -3.60
C ASN A 45 17.73 4.28 -4.73
N LEU A 46 16.65 4.41 -5.52
CA LEU A 46 16.57 5.46 -6.53
C LEU A 46 16.55 6.85 -5.87
N VAL A 47 15.77 7.05 -4.82
CA VAL A 47 15.70 8.33 -4.10
C VAL A 47 17.04 8.65 -3.45
N VAL A 48 17.58 7.73 -2.63
CA VAL A 48 18.85 7.94 -1.91
C VAL A 48 20.03 8.03 -2.88
N GLY A 49 20.05 7.22 -3.94
CA GLY A 49 21.13 7.18 -4.93
C GLY A 49 21.20 8.43 -5.80
N PHE A 50 20.06 9.06 -6.13
CA PHE A 50 20.03 10.29 -6.93
C PHE A 50 20.15 11.56 -6.10
N SER A 51 19.42 11.68 -4.99
CA SER A 51 19.46 12.88 -4.16
C SER A 51 20.62 12.89 -3.17
N GLY A 52 21.22 11.73 -2.90
CA GLY A 52 22.30 11.61 -1.90
C GLY A 52 21.82 11.86 -0.47
N GLU A 53 20.54 12.00 -0.25
CA GLU A 53 19.93 12.33 1.02
C GLU A 53 19.16 11.13 1.58
N LEU A 54 19.35 10.87 2.88
CA LEU A 54 18.67 9.79 3.57
C LEU A 54 17.23 10.19 3.89
N SER A 55 16.25 9.57 3.21
CA SER A 55 14.83 9.74 3.49
C SER A 55 14.28 8.52 4.22
N LEU A 56 13.84 8.70 5.46
CA LEU A 56 13.20 7.65 6.27
C LEU A 56 11.67 7.65 6.18
N GLY A 57 11.09 8.59 5.43
CA GLY A 57 9.65 8.74 5.26
C GLY A 57 9.01 7.82 4.20
N HIS A 58 9.79 7.00 3.52
CA HIS A 58 9.31 6.15 2.42
C HIS A 58 8.15 5.24 2.82
N ALA A 59 8.19 4.67 4.03
CA ALA A 59 7.13 3.85 4.60
C ALA A 59 5.80 4.62 4.76
N GLY A 60 5.84 5.92 5.09
CA GLY A 60 4.67 6.77 5.18
C GLY A 60 3.97 6.94 3.82
N PHE A 61 4.72 7.18 2.77
CA PHE A 61 4.17 7.28 1.41
C PHE A 61 3.62 5.96 0.91
N MET A 62 4.29 4.84 1.20
CA MET A 62 3.76 3.50 0.92
C MET A 62 2.41 3.28 1.63
N CYS A 63 2.32 3.68 2.88
CA CYS A 63 1.12 3.55 3.68
C CYS A 63 -0.05 4.36 3.07
N VAL A 64 0.17 5.63 2.73
CA VAL A 64 -0.83 6.49 2.07
C VAL A 64 -1.28 5.89 0.74
N GLY A 65 -0.35 5.45 -0.10
CA GLY A 65 -0.65 4.84 -1.40
C GLY A 65 -1.43 3.54 -1.28
N ALA A 66 -1.02 2.64 -0.40
CA ALA A 66 -1.69 1.37 -0.15
C ALA A 66 -3.11 1.58 0.38
N PHE A 67 -3.27 2.52 1.33
CA PHE A 67 -4.57 2.82 1.93
C PHE A 67 -5.56 3.42 0.94
N SER A 68 -5.15 4.43 0.18
CA SER A 68 -6.00 5.09 -0.81
C SER A 68 -6.38 4.14 -1.95
N SER A 69 -5.46 3.29 -2.42
CA SER A 69 -5.76 2.28 -3.43
C SER A 69 -6.74 1.22 -2.93
N ALA A 70 -6.56 0.73 -1.69
CA ALA A 70 -7.43 -0.26 -1.09
C ALA A 70 -8.83 0.31 -0.81
N LEU A 71 -8.92 1.56 -0.32
CA LEU A 71 -10.19 2.25 -0.11
C LEU A 71 -10.96 2.41 -1.42
N PHE A 72 -10.30 2.91 -2.47
CA PHE A 72 -10.89 3.05 -3.80
C PHE A 72 -11.38 1.69 -4.34
N SER A 73 -10.55 0.65 -4.21
CA SER A 73 -10.91 -0.71 -4.66
C SER A 73 -12.14 -1.27 -3.95
N GLN A 74 -12.37 -0.92 -2.69
CA GLN A 74 -13.55 -1.35 -1.93
C GLN A 74 -14.80 -0.55 -2.29
N VAL A 75 -14.67 0.78 -2.41
CA VAL A 75 -15.78 1.67 -2.79
C VAL A 75 -16.28 1.35 -4.21
N ALA A 76 -15.37 1.08 -5.14
CA ALA A 76 -15.69 0.75 -6.53
C ALA A 76 -16.03 -0.74 -6.75
N ALA A 77 -16.22 -1.53 -5.69
CA ALA A 77 -16.40 -2.98 -5.78
C ALA A 77 -17.64 -3.37 -6.58
N ASP A 78 -18.71 -2.62 -6.44
CA ASP A 78 -20.02 -2.92 -7.04
C ASP A 78 -20.18 -2.30 -8.44
N SER A 79 -19.32 -1.34 -8.82
CA SER A 79 -19.47 -0.56 -10.05
C SER A 79 -18.52 -0.99 -11.18
N ILE A 80 -17.37 -1.59 -10.88
CA ILE A 80 -16.30 -1.84 -11.85
C ILE A 80 -15.83 -3.30 -11.79
N PRO A 81 -15.67 -3.97 -12.95
CA PRO A 81 -15.07 -5.32 -13.02
C PRO A 81 -13.69 -5.36 -12.36
N GLN A 82 -13.27 -6.53 -11.89
CA GLN A 82 -12.11 -6.68 -11.00
C GLN A 82 -10.79 -6.22 -11.62
N VAL A 83 -10.52 -6.54 -12.88
CA VAL A 83 -9.26 -6.21 -13.56
C VAL A 83 -9.07 -4.69 -13.75
N PRO A 84 -10.00 -3.95 -14.40
CA PRO A 84 -9.85 -2.51 -14.54
C PRO A 84 -9.89 -1.78 -13.20
N ARG A 85 -10.66 -2.28 -12.22
CA ARG A 85 -10.68 -1.75 -10.86
C ARG A 85 -9.31 -1.81 -10.18
N PHE A 86 -8.59 -2.92 -10.36
CA PHE A 86 -7.24 -3.09 -9.81
C PHE A 86 -6.26 -2.08 -10.40
N ILE A 87 -6.28 -1.87 -11.73
CA ILE A 87 -5.42 -0.89 -12.40
C ILE A 87 -5.74 0.53 -11.93
N LEU A 88 -7.04 0.88 -11.89
CA LEU A 88 -7.48 2.19 -11.42
C LEU A 88 -7.12 2.43 -9.95
N ALA A 89 -7.24 1.41 -9.10
CA ALA A 89 -6.85 1.50 -7.69
C ALA A 89 -5.37 1.82 -7.52
N ILE A 90 -4.49 1.20 -8.32
CA ILE A 90 -3.04 1.51 -8.31
C ILE A 90 -2.81 2.96 -8.76
N LEU A 91 -3.46 3.42 -9.82
CA LEU A 91 -3.32 4.80 -10.31
C LEU A 91 -3.80 5.82 -9.28
N VAL A 92 -4.92 5.58 -8.63
CA VAL A 92 -5.43 6.44 -7.56
C VAL A 92 -4.47 6.44 -6.37
N GLY A 93 -3.98 5.28 -5.94
CA GLY A 93 -2.98 5.18 -4.88
C GLY A 93 -1.71 5.96 -5.18
N ALA A 94 -1.20 5.83 -6.41
CA ALA A 94 -0.02 6.56 -6.88
C ALA A 94 -0.26 8.08 -6.91
N ALA A 95 -1.42 8.53 -7.40
CA ALA A 95 -1.77 9.95 -7.47
C ALA A 95 -1.89 10.57 -6.07
N VAL A 96 -2.55 9.88 -5.13
CA VAL A 96 -2.68 10.35 -3.75
C VAL A 96 -1.33 10.38 -3.05
N ALA A 97 -0.51 9.33 -3.19
CA ALA A 97 0.85 9.32 -2.63
C ALA A 97 1.72 10.44 -3.21
N ALA A 98 1.62 10.72 -4.51
CA ALA A 98 2.32 11.83 -5.16
C ALA A 98 1.86 13.20 -4.62
N LEU A 99 0.56 13.39 -4.43
CA LEU A 99 0.00 14.61 -3.84
C LEU A 99 0.57 14.87 -2.44
N PHE A 100 0.56 13.85 -1.57
CA PHE A 100 1.17 13.94 -0.25
C PHE A 100 2.68 14.17 -0.34
N GLY A 101 3.35 13.54 -1.32
CA GLY A 101 4.76 13.76 -1.60
C GLY A 101 5.08 15.21 -1.93
N VAL A 102 4.26 15.88 -2.73
CA VAL A 102 4.42 17.30 -3.05
C VAL A 102 4.16 18.18 -1.83
N ILE A 103 3.05 17.96 -1.12
CA ILE A 103 2.67 18.76 0.05
C ILE A 103 3.77 18.75 1.12
N ILE A 104 4.38 17.59 1.36
CA ILE A 104 5.40 17.41 2.39
C ILE A 104 6.77 17.72 1.84
N GLY A 105 7.03 17.37 0.58
CA GLY A 105 8.32 17.63 -0.08
C GLY A 105 8.69 19.10 -0.09
N ILE A 106 7.75 20.00 -0.37
CA ILE A 106 8.02 21.44 -0.43
C ILE A 106 8.68 21.98 0.86
N PRO A 107 8.12 21.77 2.07
CA PRO A 107 8.77 22.22 3.30
C PRO A 107 10.02 21.40 3.66
N VAL A 108 10.02 20.11 3.39
CA VAL A 108 11.10 19.18 3.77
C VAL A 108 12.35 19.38 2.92
N LEU A 109 12.23 19.70 1.63
CA LEU A 109 13.36 19.98 0.75
C LEU A 109 14.18 21.21 1.13
N ARG A 110 13.68 22.03 2.04
CA ARG A 110 14.45 23.16 2.63
C ARG A 110 15.43 22.71 3.73
N LEU A 111 15.26 21.50 4.22
CA LEU A 111 16.10 20.90 5.26
C LEU A 111 17.24 20.13 4.59
N ARG A 112 18.39 20.03 5.25
CA ARG A 112 19.57 19.32 4.74
C ARG A 112 20.11 18.33 5.77
N GLY A 113 20.74 17.27 5.27
CA GLY A 113 21.40 16.27 6.10
C GLY A 113 20.46 15.55 7.07
N ASP A 114 20.88 15.41 8.31
CA ASP A 114 20.18 14.62 9.33
C ASP A 114 18.79 15.17 9.69
N TYR A 115 18.57 16.47 9.57
CA TYR A 115 17.25 17.08 9.81
C TYR A 115 16.20 16.60 8.82
N LEU A 116 16.59 16.37 7.55
CA LEU A 116 15.70 15.80 6.53
C LEU A 116 15.26 14.39 6.95
N ALA A 117 16.20 13.55 7.39
CA ALA A 117 15.91 12.19 7.83
C ALA A 117 14.96 12.15 9.03
N ILE A 118 15.19 13.03 10.04
CA ILE A 118 14.35 13.10 11.25
C ILE A 118 12.90 13.53 10.89
N VAL A 119 12.76 14.58 10.07
CA VAL A 119 11.43 15.10 9.71
C VAL A 119 10.66 14.11 8.84
N THR A 120 11.33 13.44 7.90
CA THR A 120 10.67 12.40 7.08
C THR A 120 10.25 11.18 7.90
N LEU A 121 11.05 10.78 8.91
CA LEU A 121 10.68 9.73 9.85
C LEU A 121 9.46 10.13 10.69
N ALA A 122 9.47 11.33 11.26
CA ALA A 122 8.35 11.85 12.05
C ALA A 122 7.05 11.88 11.22
N PHE A 123 7.14 12.27 9.96
CA PHE A 123 6.01 12.23 9.04
C PHE A 123 5.48 10.80 8.84
N GLY A 124 6.35 9.82 8.62
CA GLY A 124 5.96 8.42 8.49
C GLY A 124 5.20 7.91 9.72
N GLU A 125 5.67 8.25 10.93
CA GLU A 125 5.00 7.90 12.19
C GLU A 125 3.66 8.62 12.38
N ILE A 126 3.55 9.90 11.98
CA ILE A 126 2.28 10.63 12.02
C ILE A 126 1.24 9.95 11.12
N ILE A 127 1.59 9.63 9.88
CA ILE A 127 0.69 8.94 8.94
C ILE A 127 0.25 7.58 9.49
N LYS A 128 1.18 6.78 9.97
CA LYS A 128 0.89 5.47 10.55
C LYS A 128 -0.11 5.58 11.72
N ASN A 129 0.14 6.50 12.65
CA ASN A 129 -0.75 6.70 13.79
C ASN A 129 -2.12 7.24 13.38
N LEU A 130 -2.17 8.15 12.41
CA LEU A 130 -3.43 8.67 11.88
C LEU A 130 -4.28 7.53 11.28
N ILE A 131 -3.69 6.67 10.47
CA ILE A 131 -4.38 5.53 9.85
C ILE A 131 -4.84 4.51 10.89
N ASN A 132 -4.04 4.26 11.93
CA ASN A 132 -4.40 3.32 12.99
C ASN A 132 -5.60 3.76 13.84
N VAL A 133 -5.87 5.06 13.89
CA VAL A 133 -7.03 5.62 14.62
C VAL A 133 -8.24 5.81 13.71
N LEU A 134 -8.05 5.73 12.40
CA LEU A 134 -9.12 6.03 11.45
C LEU A 134 -10.02 4.80 11.22
N TYR A 135 -11.33 5.02 11.31
CA TYR A 135 -12.37 4.05 10.95
C TYR A 135 -13.16 4.60 9.78
N ILE A 136 -13.29 3.82 8.71
CA ILE A 136 -14.03 4.22 7.50
C ILE A 136 -15.02 3.13 7.15
N GLY A 137 -16.28 3.53 6.95
CA GLY A 137 -17.35 2.68 6.46
C GLY A 137 -18.07 3.33 5.29
N VAL A 138 -18.73 2.52 4.48
CA VAL A 138 -19.58 2.96 3.37
C VAL A 138 -20.93 2.32 3.53
N ASP A 139 -21.97 3.12 3.41
CA ASP A 139 -23.36 2.70 3.31
C ASP A 139 -24.07 3.39 2.15
N ASP A 140 -25.39 3.17 2.01
CA ASP A 140 -26.20 3.77 0.94
C ASP A 140 -26.25 5.30 0.97
N LYS A 141 -25.87 5.92 2.11
CA LYS A 141 -25.79 7.38 2.28
C LYS A 141 -24.43 7.98 1.95
N GLY A 142 -23.40 7.14 1.81
CA GLY A 142 -22.06 7.57 1.46
C GLY A 142 -20.95 7.08 2.37
N LEU A 143 -19.87 7.86 2.44
CA LEU A 143 -18.66 7.53 3.18
C LEU A 143 -18.70 8.12 4.60
N HIS A 144 -18.65 7.25 5.59
CA HIS A 144 -18.58 7.62 6.99
C HIS A 144 -17.15 7.47 7.52
N VAL A 145 -16.67 8.52 8.21
CA VAL A 145 -15.32 8.55 8.80
C VAL A 145 -15.45 8.83 10.28
N ALA A 146 -14.83 8.00 11.10
CA ALA A 146 -14.82 8.14 12.55
C ALA A 146 -13.45 7.79 13.14
N THR A 147 -13.21 8.19 14.38
CA THR A 147 -12.00 7.87 15.15
C THR A 147 -12.20 6.68 16.09
N SER A 148 -13.39 6.11 16.12
CA SER A 148 -13.69 4.89 16.88
C SER A 148 -14.75 4.04 16.18
N ALA A 149 -14.75 2.75 16.44
CA ALA A 149 -15.75 1.83 15.88
C ALA A 149 -17.19 2.20 16.31
N ALA A 150 -17.35 2.68 17.55
CA ALA A 150 -18.65 3.10 18.10
C ALA A 150 -19.15 4.44 17.51
N GLY A 151 -18.24 5.30 17.04
CA GLY A 151 -18.58 6.56 16.39
C GLY A 151 -18.98 6.40 14.93
N LEU A 152 -18.83 5.22 14.36
CA LEU A 152 -19.20 4.93 12.99
C LEU A 152 -20.72 4.61 12.94
N HIS A 153 -21.55 5.65 12.87
CA HIS A 153 -23.00 5.50 12.76
C HIS A 153 -23.37 5.10 11.33
N MET A 154 -23.46 3.79 11.09
CA MET A 154 -23.84 3.22 9.78
C MET A 154 -25.26 2.66 9.84
N ASP A 155 -25.98 2.73 8.73
CA ASP A 155 -27.28 2.09 8.57
C ASP A 155 -27.14 0.53 8.56
N PRO A 156 -28.22 -0.22 8.87
CA PRO A 156 -28.22 -1.66 8.76
C PRO A 156 -27.94 -2.10 7.31
N GLY A 157 -26.76 -2.67 7.07
CA GLY A 157 -26.26 -3.04 5.73
C GLY A 157 -24.96 -2.34 5.32
N GLY A 158 -24.55 -1.30 6.02
CA GLY A 158 -23.27 -0.61 5.77
C GLY A 158 -22.06 -1.53 5.95
N LYS A 159 -21.06 -1.35 5.10
CA LYS A 159 -19.82 -2.14 5.09
C LYS A 159 -18.68 -1.33 5.71
N GLN A 160 -18.15 -1.82 6.82
CA GLN A 160 -16.95 -1.24 7.40
C GLN A 160 -15.72 -1.65 6.60
N ILE A 161 -15.06 -0.68 5.96
CA ILE A 161 -13.90 -0.89 5.10
C ILE A 161 -12.61 -0.85 5.91
N LEU A 162 -12.41 0.21 6.68
CA LEU A 162 -11.24 0.41 7.52
C LEU A 162 -11.58 0.24 9.00
N LYS A 163 -10.81 -0.59 9.68
CA LYS A 163 -10.99 -0.95 11.09
C LYS A 163 -9.81 -0.49 11.96
N GLY A 164 -9.34 0.74 11.76
CA GLY A 164 -8.20 1.26 12.50
C GLY A 164 -6.95 0.38 12.34
N ALA A 165 -6.33 0.00 13.43
CA ALA A 165 -5.13 -0.84 13.46
C ALA A 165 -5.27 -2.24 12.83
N LEU A 166 -6.51 -2.75 12.65
CA LEU A 166 -6.77 -4.00 11.94
C LEU A 166 -6.67 -3.87 10.41
N GLY A 167 -6.55 -2.65 9.90
CA GLY A 167 -6.37 -2.37 8.48
C GLY A 167 -7.64 -2.59 7.64
N ILE A 168 -7.44 -2.85 6.36
CA ILE A 168 -8.49 -3.11 5.37
C ILE A 168 -8.53 -4.61 5.07
N SER A 169 -9.70 -5.22 5.16
CA SER A 169 -9.93 -6.62 4.81
C SER A 169 -10.77 -6.74 3.53
N GLY A 170 -10.59 -7.81 2.77
CA GLY A 170 -11.42 -8.10 1.58
C GLY A 170 -11.07 -7.30 0.33
N THR A 171 -9.83 -6.80 0.21
CA THR A 171 -9.34 -6.18 -1.03
C THR A 171 -9.34 -7.17 -2.19
N ALA A 172 -9.59 -6.65 -3.40
CA ALA A 172 -9.58 -7.45 -4.61
C ALA A 172 -8.20 -8.11 -4.83
N THR A 173 -8.21 -9.43 -5.02
CA THR A 173 -7.01 -10.18 -5.39
C THR A 173 -7.20 -10.77 -6.78
N LEU A 174 -6.26 -10.53 -7.68
CA LEU A 174 -6.29 -11.08 -9.04
C LEU A 174 -6.28 -12.62 -9.07
N TYR A 175 -5.80 -13.24 -7.99
CA TYR A 175 -5.68 -14.70 -7.89
C TYR A 175 -7.04 -15.44 -7.94
N LYS A 176 -8.13 -14.79 -7.53
CA LYS A 176 -9.46 -15.43 -7.46
C LYS A 176 -10.09 -15.58 -8.84
N ASP A 177 -9.75 -14.72 -9.81
CA ASP A 177 -10.33 -14.73 -11.16
C ASP A 177 -9.52 -15.59 -12.16
N ILE A 178 -8.28 -15.89 -11.86
CA ILE A 178 -7.44 -16.75 -12.73
C ILE A 178 -7.84 -18.23 -12.60
N LYS A 179 -8.59 -18.59 -11.55
CA LYS A 179 -9.01 -19.96 -11.26
C LYS A 179 -10.45 -20.31 -11.65
N ASN A 180 -11.22 -19.36 -12.17
CA ASN A 180 -12.52 -19.52 -12.80
C ASN A 180 -12.41 -19.28 -14.29
#